data_22b2071f8755e34da6666ac36f2bf9d5
#
_entry.id   22b2071f8755e34da6666ac36f2bf9d5
#
_cell.length_a   1.000
_cell.length_b   1.000
_cell.length_c   1.000
_cell.angle_alpha   90.00
_cell.angle_beta   90.00
_cell.angle_gamma   90.00
#
_symmetry.space_group_name_H-M   'P 1'
#
loop_
_entity.id
_entity.type
_entity.pdbx_description
1 polymer ?
#
loop_
_entity_poly.entity_id
_entity_poly.type
_entity_poly.pdbx_seq_one_letter_code
_entity_poly.pdbx_strand_id
1 'polypeptide(L)'
;NGFGFLKSILKLDYPKIKERFLCLIKKVQDPYFQAIERIVDWQEKYQKKFCVFVLLGRKGRLGQSTVYHPIDYYQYLKGLEDLEIGLHPSYETLYQLNVLEKEKAELEKILGKKINISRQHFLRMHTPETFRDLIAAGFCEDFTLAFAHAPGFRSGTAIPHPFFDLQKNEITDLTIRPTIMMDSTFIFHQKLSPQQAEEKIKTLIDECKKSGGDYLSLWHNSNLAGKIDENPWINVFIRTSEYAISAEKL
;
A
#
# COMPACT_ATOMS: atom_id res chain seq x y z
N ASN A 1 18.99 -1.84 -4.50
CA ASN A 1 18.46 -0.72 -5.25
C ASN A 1 19.60 0.24 -5.62
N GLY A 2 20.28 -0.03 -6.75
CA GLY A 2 21.47 0.72 -7.19
C GLY A 2 21.23 2.22 -7.35
N PHE A 3 20.04 2.63 -7.80
CA PHE A 3 19.69 4.04 -7.99
C PHE A 3 19.56 4.79 -6.65
N GLY A 4 18.98 4.18 -5.65
CA GLY A 4 18.89 4.76 -4.32
C GLY A 4 20.26 4.88 -3.63
N PHE A 5 21.16 3.90 -3.87
CA PHE A 5 22.52 3.90 -3.36
C PHE A 5 23.34 5.03 -4.02
N LEU A 6 23.25 5.17 -5.34
CA LEU A 6 23.89 6.26 -6.09
C LEU A 6 23.40 7.64 -5.64
N LYS A 7 22.09 7.80 -5.38
CA LYS A 7 21.51 9.04 -4.87
C LYS A 7 22.02 9.40 -3.47
N SER A 8 22.25 8.40 -2.60
CA SER A 8 22.84 8.63 -1.27
C SER A 8 24.31 9.03 -1.36
N ILE A 9 25.08 8.43 -2.29
CA ILE A 9 26.47 8.83 -2.56
C ILE A 9 26.53 10.26 -3.05
N LEU A 10 25.68 10.64 -4.03
CA LEU A 10 25.63 12.01 -4.56
C LEU A 10 25.24 13.05 -3.53
N LYS A 11 24.46 12.67 -2.51
CA LYS A 11 24.06 13.54 -1.40
C LYS A 11 24.99 13.48 -0.19
N LEU A 12 26.07 12.69 -0.24
CA LEU A 12 27.02 12.46 0.87
C LEU A 12 26.32 12.03 2.18
N ASP A 13 25.23 11.28 2.06
CA ASP A 13 24.46 10.77 3.20
C ASP A 13 25.11 9.47 3.72
N TYR A 14 26.22 9.62 4.43
CA TYR A 14 27.01 8.50 4.95
C TYR A 14 26.22 7.49 5.80
N PRO A 15 25.33 7.91 6.73
CA PRO A 15 24.51 6.97 7.48
C PRO A 15 23.66 6.07 6.58
N LYS A 16 22.98 6.63 5.58
CA LYS A 16 22.17 5.86 4.62
C LYS A 16 23.02 4.99 3.69
N ILE A 17 24.22 5.44 3.31
CA ILE A 17 25.16 4.63 2.52
C ILE A 17 25.55 3.38 3.32
N LYS A 18 25.93 3.58 4.58
CA LYS A 18 26.32 2.49 5.48
C LYS A 18 25.18 1.50 5.72
N GLU A 19 23.99 2.00 6.05
CA GLU A 19 22.80 1.16 6.26
C GLU A 19 22.50 0.30 5.01
N ARG A 20 22.44 0.91 3.84
CA ARG A 20 22.18 0.22 2.57
C ARG A 20 23.23 -0.82 2.24
N PHE A 21 24.51 -0.52 2.50
CA PHE A 21 25.59 -1.48 2.34
C PHE A 21 25.43 -2.65 3.30
N LEU A 22 25.12 -2.39 4.57
CA LEU A 22 24.89 -3.43 5.57
C LEU A 22 23.69 -4.31 5.24
N CYS A 23 22.61 -3.73 4.70
CA CYS A 23 21.46 -4.49 4.18
C CYS A 23 21.87 -5.40 3.01
N LEU A 24 22.65 -4.87 2.06
CA LEU A 24 23.10 -5.66 0.90
C LEU A 24 23.91 -6.89 1.30
N ILE A 25 24.77 -6.79 2.32
CA ILE A 25 25.58 -7.90 2.83
C ILE A 25 24.89 -8.68 3.96
N LYS A 26 23.58 -8.49 4.16
CA LYS A 26 22.75 -9.17 5.16
C LYS A 26 23.24 -9.03 6.62
N LYS A 27 24.01 -7.99 6.94
CA LYS A 27 24.42 -7.70 8.32
C LYS A 27 23.38 -6.92 9.13
N VAL A 28 22.45 -6.29 8.45
CA VAL A 28 21.28 -5.59 9.04
C VAL A 28 20.05 -6.02 8.24
N GLN A 29 18.95 -6.23 8.94
CA GLN A 29 17.67 -6.55 8.33
C GLN A 29 17.22 -5.38 7.42
N ASP A 30 16.63 -5.71 6.27
CA ASP A 30 16.02 -4.72 5.40
C ASP A 30 14.92 -3.96 6.17
N PRO A 31 14.96 -2.62 6.24
CA PRO A 31 13.95 -1.83 6.97
C PRO A 31 12.50 -2.11 6.55
N TYR A 32 12.28 -2.62 5.35
CA TYR A 32 10.95 -3.00 4.88
C TYR A 32 10.40 -4.23 5.59
N PHE A 33 11.25 -5.16 6.02
CA PHE A 33 10.82 -6.27 6.89
C PHE A 33 10.34 -5.74 8.23
N GLN A 34 11.08 -4.81 8.86
CA GLN A 34 10.67 -4.19 10.12
C GLN A 34 9.30 -3.51 10.02
N ALA A 35 9.00 -2.90 8.86
CA ALA A 35 7.68 -2.30 8.63
C ALA A 35 6.56 -3.35 8.59
N ILE A 36 6.81 -4.52 7.98
CA ILE A 36 5.83 -5.62 7.94
C ILE A 36 5.68 -6.26 9.33
N GLU A 37 6.76 -6.53 10.05
CA GLU A 37 6.71 -7.05 11.43
C GLU A 37 5.84 -6.15 12.31
N ARG A 38 6.02 -4.83 12.24
CA ARG A 38 5.20 -3.85 12.96
C ARG A 38 3.72 -3.91 12.59
N ILE A 39 3.40 -4.15 11.32
CA ILE A 39 2.01 -4.32 10.87
C ILE A 39 1.42 -5.62 11.43
N VAL A 40 2.18 -6.71 11.44
CA VAL A 40 1.76 -8.00 12.02
C VAL A 40 1.49 -7.86 13.51
N ASP A 41 2.43 -7.29 14.27
CA ASP A 41 2.26 -7.03 15.70
C ASP A 41 0.99 -6.19 15.98
N TRP A 42 0.73 -5.23 15.12
CA TRP A 42 -0.46 -4.39 15.19
C TRP A 42 -1.73 -5.16 14.90
N GLN A 43 -1.73 -5.97 13.85
CA GLN A 43 -2.86 -6.82 13.51
C GLN A 43 -3.22 -7.76 14.67
N GLU A 44 -2.22 -8.40 15.26
CA GLU A 44 -2.39 -9.27 16.42
C GLU A 44 -2.90 -8.51 17.65
N LYS A 45 -2.29 -7.37 17.97
CA LYS A 45 -2.66 -6.56 19.13
C LYS A 45 -4.10 -6.04 19.09
N TYR A 46 -4.54 -5.58 17.93
CA TYR A 46 -5.83 -4.89 17.79
C TYR A 46 -6.90 -5.72 17.09
N GLN A 47 -6.56 -6.93 16.64
CA GLN A 47 -7.49 -7.82 15.90
C GLN A 47 -8.12 -7.12 14.69
N LYS A 48 -7.32 -6.30 14.00
CA LYS A 48 -7.72 -5.58 12.78
C LYS A 48 -6.95 -6.09 11.58
N LYS A 49 -7.62 -6.24 10.45
CA LYS A 49 -7.00 -6.72 9.21
C LYS A 49 -6.20 -5.62 8.53
N PHE A 50 -5.03 -5.98 8.07
CA PHE A 50 -4.21 -5.17 7.17
C PHE A 50 -4.02 -5.92 5.86
N CYS A 51 -4.01 -5.15 4.74
CA CYS A 51 -3.70 -5.68 3.43
C CYS A 51 -2.32 -5.18 3.01
N VAL A 52 -1.43 -6.08 2.63
CA VAL A 52 -0.12 -5.74 2.07
C VAL A 52 -0.14 -5.94 0.57
N PHE A 53 0.07 -4.87 -0.19
CA PHE A 53 0.12 -4.92 -1.65
C PHE A 53 1.58 -5.05 -2.11
N VAL A 54 1.88 -6.14 -2.83
CA VAL A 54 3.23 -6.52 -3.24
C VAL A 54 3.50 -6.10 -4.68
N LEU A 55 4.53 -5.28 -4.88
CA LEU A 55 5.01 -4.85 -6.19
C LEU A 55 6.06 -5.83 -6.70
N LEU A 56 5.76 -6.53 -7.79
CA LEU A 56 6.69 -7.46 -8.46
C LEU A 56 7.45 -6.83 -9.63
N GLY A 57 7.04 -5.65 -10.10
CA GLY A 57 7.58 -5.00 -11.28
C GLY A 57 9.12 -4.98 -11.31
N ARG A 58 9.69 -5.43 -12.42
CA ARG A 58 11.15 -5.56 -12.62
C ARG A 58 11.70 -4.62 -13.67
N LYS A 59 10.84 -4.00 -14.46
CA LYS A 59 11.21 -3.16 -15.61
C LYS A 59 10.82 -1.70 -15.37
N GLY A 60 11.52 -0.82 -16.05
CA GLY A 60 11.22 0.59 -16.04
C GLY A 60 11.64 1.32 -14.74
N ARG A 61 11.75 2.63 -14.82
CA ARG A 61 12.15 3.49 -13.70
C ARG A 61 11.07 3.57 -12.60
N LEU A 62 9.81 3.41 -12.97
CA LEU A 62 8.65 3.60 -12.10
C LEU A 62 8.01 2.27 -11.64
N GLY A 63 8.39 1.14 -12.24
CA GLY A 63 7.78 -0.16 -11.98
C GLY A 63 8.59 -1.11 -11.10
N GLN A 64 9.77 -0.70 -10.60
CA GLN A 64 10.67 -1.61 -9.89
C GLN A 64 10.38 -1.73 -8.40
N SER A 65 10.30 -2.97 -7.94
CA SER A 65 10.36 -3.28 -6.50
C SER A 65 11.69 -2.78 -5.90
N THR A 66 11.64 -2.25 -4.69
CA THR A 66 12.80 -1.67 -3.99
C THR A 66 13.41 -2.59 -2.93
N VAL A 67 12.88 -3.78 -2.78
CA VAL A 67 13.36 -4.77 -1.80
C VAL A 67 14.77 -5.24 -2.15
N TYR A 68 15.69 -5.29 -1.16
CA TYR A 68 17.08 -5.69 -1.36
C TYR A 68 17.22 -7.19 -1.62
N HIS A 69 16.47 -8.01 -0.91
CA HIS A 69 16.49 -9.48 -1.01
C HIS A 69 15.06 -10.00 -1.30
N PRO A 70 14.58 -9.92 -2.56
CA PRO A 70 13.22 -10.27 -2.89
C PRO A 70 12.82 -11.69 -2.50
N ILE A 71 13.72 -12.66 -2.66
CA ILE A 71 13.43 -14.06 -2.33
C ILE A 71 13.16 -14.21 -0.82
N ASP A 72 14.02 -13.64 0.03
CA ASP A 72 13.87 -13.70 1.48
C ASP A 72 12.57 -12.98 1.91
N TYR A 73 12.29 -11.84 1.29
CA TYR A 73 11.07 -11.06 1.55
C TYR A 73 9.79 -11.84 1.19
N TYR A 74 9.78 -12.49 0.03
CA TYR A 74 8.62 -13.27 -0.39
C TYR A 74 8.44 -14.54 0.44
N GLN A 75 9.54 -15.19 0.85
CA GLN A 75 9.48 -16.32 1.78
C GLN A 75 8.93 -15.89 3.14
N TYR A 76 9.35 -14.74 3.63
CA TYR A 76 8.80 -14.16 4.86
C TYR A 76 7.29 -13.90 4.73
N LEU A 77 6.85 -13.21 3.68
CA LEU A 77 5.42 -12.97 3.43
C LEU A 77 4.60 -14.26 3.32
N LYS A 78 5.16 -15.30 2.71
CA LYS A 78 4.51 -16.61 2.60
C LYS A 78 4.26 -17.26 3.96
N GLY A 79 5.13 -17.02 4.95
CA GLY A 79 4.98 -17.52 6.32
C GLY A 79 3.93 -16.78 7.15
N LEU A 80 3.40 -15.66 6.66
CA LEU A 80 2.39 -14.85 7.36
C LEU A 80 0.98 -15.26 6.87
N GLU A 81 0.44 -16.34 7.44
CA GLU A 81 -0.84 -16.92 6.99
C GLU A 81 -2.02 -15.96 7.17
N ASP A 82 -2.05 -15.24 8.29
CA ASP A 82 -3.15 -14.33 8.65
C ASP A 82 -3.07 -12.96 7.96
N LEU A 83 -1.97 -12.67 7.25
CA LEU A 83 -1.81 -11.41 6.53
C LEU A 83 -2.48 -11.48 5.15
N GLU A 84 -3.40 -10.56 4.91
CA GLU A 84 -4.01 -10.43 3.60
C GLU A 84 -3.01 -9.79 2.62
N ILE A 85 -2.69 -10.52 1.54
CA ILE A 85 -1.71 -10.07 0.55
C ILE A 85 -2.40 -9.89 -0.79
N GLY A 86 -2.22 -8.69 -1.37
CA GLY A 86 -2.69 -8.32 -2.69
C GLY A 86 -1.56 -8.04 -3.67
N LEU A 87 -1.91 -7.95 -4.93
CA LEU A 87 -1.00 -7.46 -5.96
C LEU A 87 -0.99 -5.93 -5.98
N HIS A 88 0.20 -5.35 -6.09
CA HIS A 88 0.41 -3.97 -6.49
C HIS A 88 0.84 -3.95 -7.96
N PRO A 89 -0.11 -3.96 -8.92
CA PRO A 89 0.24 -4.06 -10.34
C PRO A 89 1.23 -2.97 -10.74
N SER A 90 2.24 -3.34 -11.51
CA SER A 90 3.31 -2.42 -11.89
C SER A 90 2.82 -1.29 -12.80
N TYR A 91 3.66 -0.29 -13.02
CA TYR A 91 3.34 0.84 -13.90
C TYR A 91 3.03 0.40 -15.34
N GLU A 92 3.58 -0.73 -15.77
CA GLU A 92 3.48 -1.29 -17.11
C GLU A 92 2.17 -2.03 -17.36
N THR A 93 1.37 -2.33 -16.33
CA THR A 93 0.13 -3.11 -16.50
C THR A 93 -1.01 -2.33 -17.14
N LEU A 94 -0.97 -0.98 -17.14
CA LEU A 94 -2.02 -0.16 -17.72
C LEU A 94 -2.16 -0.45 -19.22
N TYR A 95 -3.35 -0.87 -19.67
CA TYR A 95 -3.66 -1.36 -21.01
C TYR A 95 -2.89 -2.61 -21.44
N GLN A 96 -2.36 -3.38 -20.48
CA GLN A 96 -1.57 -4.58 -20.73
C GLN A 96 -2.07 -5.74 -19.88
N LEU A 97 -3.26 -6.26 -20.18
CA LEU A 97 -3.88 -7.36 -19.44
C LEU A 97 -2.92 -8.56 -19.29
N ASN A 98 -2.19 -8.92 -20.35
CA ASN A 98 -1.23 -10.01 -20.31
C ASN A 98 -0.06 -9.79 -19.33
N VAL A 99 0.32 -8.53 -19.05
CA VAL A 99 1.33 -8.19 -18.03
C VAL A 99 0.72 -8.32 -16.65
N LEU A 100 -0.51 -7.83 -16.45
CA LEU A 100 -1.24 -7.96 -15.19
C LEU A 100 -1.43 -9.43 -14.79
N GLU A 101 -1.89 -10.26 -15.73
CA GLU A 101 -2.06 -11.71 -15.51
C GLU A 101 -0.74 -12.41 -15.15
N LYS A 102 0.37 -12.05 -15.81
CA LYS A 102 1.70 -12.60 -15.49
C LYS A 102 2.17 -12.21 -14.10
N GLU A 103 2.01 -10.94 -13.70
CA GLU A 103 2.39 -10.49 -12.37
C GLU A 103 1.53 -11.18 -11.30
N LYS A 104 0.22 -11.32 -11.54
CA LYS A 104 -0.68 -12.06 -10.64
C LYS A 104 -0.25 -13.51 -10.49
N ALA A 105 -0.06 -14.23 -11.59
CA ALA A 105 0.34 -15.64 -11.59
C ALA A 105 1.72 -15.83 -10.91
N GLU A 106 2.66 -14.90 -11.11
CA GLU A 106 3.96 -14.93 -10.44
C GLU A 106 3.80 -14.78 -8.91
N LEU A 107 2.99 -13.84 -8.43
CA LEU A 107 2.75 -13.65 -7.00
C LEU A 107 2.04 -14.86 -6.39
N GLU A 108 1.02 -15.40 -7.05
CA GLU A 108 0.31 -16.61 -6.62
C GLU A 108 1.26 -17.82 -6.52
N LYS A 109 2.16 -17.99 -7.50
CA LYS A 109 3.18 -19.04 -7.48
C LYS A 109 4.15 -18.87 -6.30
N ILE A 110 4.62 -17.65 -6.04
CA ILE A 110 5.53 -17.35 -4.94
C ILE A 110 4.90 -17.67 -3.59
N LEU A 111 3.66 -17.21 -3.39
CA LEU A 111 2.96 -17.34 -2.12
C LEU A 111 2.25 -18.69 -1.94
N GLY A 112 1.98 -19.40 -3.03
CA GLY A 112 1.23 -20.66 -3.01
C GLY A 112 -0.27 -20.49 -2.73
N LYS A 113 -0.82 -19.28 -2.89
CA LYS A 113 -2.24 -18.95 -2.65
C LYS A 113 -2.80 -18.04 -3.73
N LYS A 114 -4.12 -18.04 -3.90
CA LYS A 114 -4.81 -17.15 -4.83
C LYS A 114 -4.75 -15.70 -4.34
N ILE A 115 -4.64 -14.77 -5.28
CA ILE A 115 -4.61 -13.33 -5.04
C ILE A 115 -5.85 -12.70 -5.66
N ASN A 116 -6.73 -12.18 -4.81
CA ASN A 116 -8.04 -11.68 -5.21
C ASN A 116 -8.18 -10.15 -5.07
N ILE A 117 -7.21 -9.50 -4.42
CA ILE A 117 -7.23 -8.05 -4.16
C ILE A 117 -6.09 -7.34 -4.88
N SER A 118 -6.35 -6.10 -5.33
CA SER A 118 -5.39 -5.28 -6.06
C SER A 118 -5.37 -3.82 -5.60
N ARG A 119 -4.25 -3.15 -5.85
CA ARG A 119 -4.11 -1.70 -5.77
C ARG A 119 -3.06 -1.25 -6.79
N GLN A 120 -3.44 -0.47 -7.77
CA GLN A 120 -2.55 -0.02 -8.85
C GLN A 120 -1.40 0.87 -8.34
N HIS A 121 -0.19 0.62 -8.85
CA HIS A 121 0.97 1.44 -8.55
C HIS A 121 0.78 2.88 -9.05
N PHE A 122 1.12 3.88 -8.20
CA PHE A 122 0.82 5.30 -8.42
C PHE A 122 -0.67 5.64 -8.52
N LEU A 123 -1.59 4.76 -8.09
CA LEU A 123 -3.03 4.90 -8.32
C LEU A 123 -3.36 5.12 -9.82
N ARG A 124 -2.49 4.58 -10.70
CA ARG A 124 -2.58 4.77 -12.14
C ARG A 124 -3.67 3.90 -12.72
N MET A 125 -4.70 4.53 -13.21
CA MET A 125 -5.86 3.85 -13.76
C MET A 125 -6.52 4.63 -14.88
N HIS A 126 -7.19 3.93 -15.77
CA HIS A 126 -8.10 4.47 -16.76
C HIS A 126 -9.43 3.69 -16.68
N THR A 127 -10.50 4.41 -16.40
CA THR A 127 -11.84 3.83 -16.23
C THR A 127 -12.61 3.91 -17.54
N PRO A 128 -13.26 2.83 -17.98
CA PRO A 128 -13.52 1.57 -17.27
C PRO A 128 -12.46 0.48 -17.49
N GLU A 129 -11.49 0.67 -18.37
CA GLU A 129 -10.59 -0.37 -18.87
C GLU A 129 -9.80 -1.06 -17.77
N THR A 130 -9.23 -0.30 -16.83
CA THR A 130 -8.46 -0.88 -15.72
C THR A 130 -9.31 -1.85 -14.89
N PHE A 131 -10.55 -1.48 -14.60
CA PHE A 131 -11.45 -2.36 -13.83
C PHE A 131 -11.87 -3.59 -14.62
N ARG A 132 -12.09 -3.45 -15.93
CA ARG A 132 -12.34 -4.60 -16.83
C ARG A 132 -11.14 -5.56 -16.87
N ASP A 133 -9.92 -5.03 -16.95
CA ASP A 133 -8.70 -5.83 -16.93
C ASP A 133 -8.54 -6.56 -15.57
N LEU A 134 -8.86 -5.90 -14.45
CA LEU A 134 -8.86 -6.54 -13.13
C LEU A 134 -9.88 -7.69 -13.05
N ILE A 135 -11.10 -7.49 -13.54
CA ILE A 135 -12.13 -8.52 -13.60
C ILE A 135 -11.67 -9.70 -14.48
N ALA A 136 -11.15 -9.40 -15.67
CA ALA A 136 -10.64 -10.44 -16.59
C ALA A 136 -9.49 -11.23 -15.98
N ALA A 137 -8.61 -10.60 -15.20
CA ALA A 137 -7.53 -11.24 -14.45
C ALA A 137 -8.01 -11.96 -13.16
N GLY A 138 -9.32 -11.90 -12.84
CA GLY A 138 -9.92 -12.60 -11.70
C GLY A 138 -9.63 -11.96 -10.35
N PHE A 139 -9.56 -10.62 -10.27
CA PHE A 139 -9.60 -9.90 -9.02
C PHE A 139 -11.05 -9.66 -8.58
N CYS A 140 -11.29 -9.70 -7.27
CA CYS A 140 -12.60 -9.49 -6.66
C CYS A 140 -12.73 -8.14 -5.96
N GLU A 141 -11.60 -7.54 -5.53
CA GLU A 141 -11.58 -6.24 -4.85
C GLU A 141 -10.43 -5.36 -5.35
N ASP A 142 -10.70 -4.08 -5.44
CA ASP A 142 -9.70 -3.07 -5.81
C ASP A 142 -9.68 -1.88 -4.86
N PHE A 143 -8.47 -1.47 -4.45
CA PHE A 143 -8.18 -0.42 -3.49
C PHE A 143 -7.53 0.82 -4.14
N THR A 144 -7.62 0.95 -5.47
CA THR A 144 -6.94 2.01 -6.23
C THR A 144 -7.63 3.35 -6.11
N LEU A 145 -8.94 3.37 -5.89
CA LEU A 145 -9.74 4.59 -6.01
C LEU A 145 -9.49 5.55 -4.84
N ALA A 146 -8.44 6.36 -4.99
CA ALA A 146 -8.00 7.41 -4.08
C ALA A 146 -7.48 8.62 -4.86
N PHE A 147 -7.34 9.76 -4.18
CA PHE A 147 -6.62 10.92 -4.70
C PHE A 147 -5.16 10.91 -4.23
N ALA A 148 -4.23 11.25 -5.13
CA ALA A 148 -2.81 11.31 -4.78
C ALA A 148 -2.43 12.61 -4.04
N HIS A 149 -3.05 13.73 -4.41
CA HIS A 149 -2.64 15.07 -3.93
C HIS A 149 -3.47 15.60 -2.75
N ALA A 150 -4.62 15.00 -2.48
CA ALA A 150 -5.52 15.41 -1.40
C ALA A 150 -6.18 14.20 -0.75
N PRO A 151 -6.55 14.27 0.54
CA PRO A 151 -7.42 13.26 1.14
C PRO A 151 -8.86 13.44 0.65
N GLY A 152 -9.66 12.39 0.77
CA GLY A 152 -11.06 12.34 0.38
C GLY A 152 -11.39 11.13 -0.47
N PHE A 153 -12.66 10.79 -0.55
CA PHE A 153 -13.13 9.64 -1.33
C PHE A 153 -13.31 10.02 -2.80
N ARG A 154 -12.47 9.46 -3.67
CA ARG A 154 -12.55 9.69 -5.12
C ARG A 154 -13.83 9.11 -5.72
N SER A 155 -14.44 8.11 -5.09
CA SER A 155 -15.75 7.56 -5.46
C SER A 155 -16.94 8.36 -4.91
N GLY A 156 -16.70 9.39 -4.08
CA GLY A 156 -17.77 10.16 -3.42
C GLY A 156 -18.45 9.44 -2.26
N THR A 157 -17.98 8.25 -1.89
CA THR A 157 -18.52 7.45 -0.77
C THR A 157 -17.40 6.74 -0.01
N ALA A 158 -17.62 6.52 1.30
CA ALA A 158 -16.79 5.69 2.16
C ALA A 158 -17.21 4.21 2.14
N ILE A 159 -18.33 3.88 1.53
CA ILE A 159 -18.92 2.55 1.56
C ILE A 159 -18.35 1.73 0.39
N PRO A 160 -17.85 0.51 0.63
CA PRO A 160 -17.49 -0.42 -0.43
C PRO A 160 -18.69 -0.68 -1.36
N HIS A 161 -18.44 -0.69 -2.65
CA HIS A 161 -19.51 -0.83 -3.64
C HIS A 161 -19.02 -1.59 -4.87
N PRO A 162 -19.91 -2.30 -5.59
CA PRO A 162 -19.54 -2.94 -6.85
C PRO A 162 -19.17 -1.89 -7.91
N PHE A 163 -18.21 -2.23 -8.76
CA PHE A 163 -17.96 -1.44 -9.95
C PHE A 163 -19.17 -1.56 -10.89
N PHE A 164 -19.75 -0.42 -11.25
CA PHE A 164 -20.79 -0.35 -12.27
C PHE A 164 -20.18 0.06 -13.61
N ASP A 165 -20.25 -0.83 -14.59
CA ASP A 165 -19.77 -0.53 -15.94
C ASP A 165 -20.84 0.23 -16.72
N LEU A 166 -20.69 1.56 -16.77
CA LEU A 166 -21.66 2.43 -17.45
C LEU A 166 -21.83 2.15 -18.95
N GLN A 167 -20.78 1.71 -19.63
CA GLN A 167 -20.87 1.42 -21.07
C GLN A 167 -21.63 0.13 -21.37
N LYS A 168 -21.52 -0.84 -20.46
CA LYS A 168 -22.25 -2.12 -20.56
C LYS A 168 -23.58 -2.09 -19.82
N ASN A 169 -23.82 -1.07 -19.01
CA ASN A 169 -24.99 -0.91 -18.15
C ASN A 169 -25.19 -2.11 -17.22
N GLU A 170 -24.11 -2.56 -16.57
CA GLU A 170 -24.12 -3.74 -15.70
C GLU A 170 -23.37 -3.50 -14.37
N ILE A 171 -23.86 -4.14 -13.30
CA ILE A 171 -23.13 -4.29 -12.05
C ILE A 171 -22.15 -5.45 -12.21
N THR A 172 -20.92 -5.28 -11.77
CA THR A 172 -19.89 -6.32 -11.86
C THR A 172 -19.59 -6.92 -10.48
N ASP A 173 -18.86 -8.05 -10.47
CA ASP A 173 -18.45 -8.73 -9.25
C ASP A 173 -17.19 -8.08 -8.60
N LEU A 174 -16.62 -7.03 -9.22
CA LEU A 174 -15.48 -6.31 -8.64
C LEU A 174 -15.96 -5.30 -7.60
N THR A 175 -15.59 -5.49 -6.35
CA THR A 175 -15.85 -4.54 -5.27
C THR A 175 -14.77 -3.46 -5.24
N ILE A 176 -15.18 -2.21 -5.32
CA ILE A 176 -14.32 -1.05 -5.08
C ILE A 176 -14.26 -0.76 -3.59
N ARG A 177 -13.05 -0.68 -3.04
CA ARG A 177 -12.74 -0.28 -1.66
C ARG A 177 -12.19 1.14 -1.63
N PRO A 178 -12.99 2.16 -1.37
CA PRO A 178 -12.54 3.55 -1.41
C PRO A 178 -11.47 3.83 -0.35
N THR A 179 -10.37 4.43 -0.77
CA THR A 179 -9.27 4.83 0.12
C THR A 179 -9.33 6.35 0.34
N ILE A 180 -9.42 6.78 1.62
CA ILE A 180 -9.63 8.21 1.95
C ILE A 180 -8.33 9.02 1.95
N MET A 181 -7.21 8.40 2.28
CA MET A 181 -5.94 9.09 2.41
C MET A 181 -4.75 8.21 2.07
N MET A 182 -3.64 8.85 1.76
CA MET A 182 -2.34 8.25 1.55
C MET A 182 -1.28 9.06 2.33
N ASP A 183 -0.38 8.39 3.03
CA ASP A 183 0.69 9.01 3.80
C ASP A 183 1.54 9.98 2.97
N SER A 184 1.88 9.58 1.75
CA SER A 184 2.67 10.40 0.82
C SER A 184 1.96 11.69 0.40
N THR A 185 0.63 11.76 0.47
CA THR A 185 -0.14 12.99 0.27
C THR A 185 0.27 14.04 1.30
N PHE A 186 0.35 13.67 2.56
CA PHE A 186 0.71 14.59 3.63
C PHE A 186 2.21 14.91 3.63
N ILE A 187 3.05 13.90 3.38
CA ILE A 187 4.51 14.03 3.43
C ILE A 187 5.05 14.85 2.26
N PHE A 188 4.66 14.51 1.04
CA PHE A 188 5.30 15.04 -0.17
C PHE A 188 4.49 16.12 -0.89
N HIS A 189 3.16 15.99 -0.93
CA HIS A 189 2.31 16.94 -1.63
C HIS A 189 1.91 18.12 -0.75
N GLN A 190 1.41 17.86 0.44
CA GLN A 190 0.99 18.90 1.37
C GLN A 190 2.12 19.37 2.31
N LYS A 191 3.20 18.60 2.44
CA LYS A 191 4.39 18.89 3.26
C LYS A 191 4.04 19.27 4.70
N LEU A 192 3.09 18.53 5.27
CA LEU A 192 2.65 18.74 6.65
C LEU A 192 3.71 18.22 7.63
N SER A 193 3.76 18.82 8.81
CA SER A 193 4.44 18.20 9.94
C SER A 193 3.70 16.94 10.39
N PRO A 194 4.37 15.99 11.07
CA PRO A 194 3.71 14.81 11.62
C PRO A 194 2.50 15.15 12.50
N GLN A 195 2.59 16.20 13.31
CA GLN A 195 1.51 16.65 14.18
C GLN A 195 0.31 17.17 13.38
N GLN A 196 0.54 18.01 12.37
CA GLN A 196 -0.53 18.52 11.51
C GLN A 196 -1.22 17.38 10.73
N ALA A 197 -0.43 16.40 10.29
CA ALA A 197 -0.97 15.23 9.61
C ALA A 197 -1.83 14.38 10.56
N GLU A 198 -1.39 14.16 11.80
CA GLU A 198 -2.14 13.42 12.81
C GLU A 198 -3.51 14.05 13.06
N GLU A 199 -3.57 15.36 13.28
CA GLU A 199 -4.83 16.10 13.50
C GLU A 199 -5.78 15.96 12.30
N LYS A 200 -5.24 16.13 11.10
CA LYS A 200 -6.01 15.99 9.86
C LYS A 200 -6.54 14.58 9.65
N ILE A 201 -5.72 13.56 9.94
CA ILE A 201 -6.14 12.15 9.82
C ILE A 201 -7.26 11.84 10.82
N LYS A 202 -7.18 12.33 12.06
CA LYS A 202 -8.27 12.17 13.05
C LYS A 202 -9.59 12.77 12.55
N THR A 203 -9.55 13.96 11.96
CA THR A 203 -10.73 14.55 11.33
C THR A 203 -11.32 13.67 10.23
N LEU A 204 -10.48 13.06 9.38
CA LEU A 204 -10.94 12.14 8.34
C LEU A 204 -11.56 10.86 8.90
N ILE A 205 -11.02 10.34 10.00
CA ILE A 205 -11.60 9.19 10.72
C ILE A 205 -13.00 9.55 11.24
N ASP A 206 -13.16 10.72 11.84
CA ASP A 206 -14.46 11.17 12.34
C ASP A 206 -15.49 11.35 11.22
N GLU A 207 -15.07 11.85 10.05
CA GLU A 207 -15.95 11.95 8.89
C GLU A 207 -16.37 10.58 8.35
N CYS A 208 -15.45 9.60 8.32
CA CYS A 208 -15.80 8.22 7.96
C CYS A 208 -16.83 7.64 8.94
N LYS A 209 -16.62 7.83 10.24
CA LYS A 209 -17.55 7.38 11.28
C LYS A 209 -18.93 7.99 11.08
N LYS A 210 -19.04 9.30 10.85
CA LYS A 210 -20.32 9.99 10.62
C LYS A 210 -21.03 9.47 9.37
N SER A 211 -20.30 9.10 8.33
CA SER A 211 -20.88 8.56 7.09
C SER A 211 -21.28 7.09 7.16
N GLY A 212 -20.90 6.38 8.24
CA GLY A 212 -21.15 4.94 8.39
C GLY A 212 -20.35 4.06 7.42
N GLY A 213 -19.23 4.57 6.88
CA GLY A 213 -18.38 3.86 5.93
C GLY A 213 -17.06 3.40 6.53
N ASP A 214 -16.24 2.78 5.68
CA ASP A 214 -14.94 2.26 6.07
C ASP A 214 -13.86 3.37 6.08
N TYR A 215 -13.03 3.42 7.13
CA TYR A 215 -11.80 4.18 7.11
C TYR A 215 -10.67 3.34 6.53
N LEU A 216 -10.35 3.54 5.26
CA LEU A 216 -9.23 2.92 4.57
C LEU A 216 -8.11 3.93 4.33
N SER A 217 -6.96 3.70 4.93
CA SER A 217 -5.74 4.50 4.73
C SER A 217 -4.64 3.71 4.02
N LEU A 218 -3.87 4.38 3.17
CA LEU A 218 -2.70 3.82 2.51
C LEU A 218 -1.43 4.33 3.18
N TRP A 219 -0.56 3.40 3.57
CA TRP A 219 0.75 3.68 4.12
C TRP A 219 1.83 2.95 3.32
N HIS A 220 2.90 3.66 2.98
CA HIS A 220 4.06 3.04 2.33
C HIS A 220 4.99 2.45 3.39
N ASN A 221 5.44 1.24 3.16
CA ASN A 221 6.39 0.56 4.05
C ASN A 221 7.67 1.38 4.30
N SER A 222 8.11 2.18 3.33
CA SER A 222 9.24 3.10 3.49
C SER A 222 9.02 4.16 4.58
N ASN A 223 7.78 4.56 4.84
CA ASN A 223 7.42 5.55 5.85
C ASN A 223 7.14 4.90 7.22
N LEU A 224 7.02 3.59 7.27
CA LEU A 224 6.88 2.79 8.49
C LEU A 224 8.18 2.06 8.87
N ALA A 225 9.24 2.20 8.08
CA ALA A 225 10.54 1.58 8.31
C ALA A 225 11.39 2.37 9.30
N GLY A 226 12.38 1.69 9.92
CA GLY A 226 13.31 2.27 10.87
C GLY A 226 12.81 2.28 12.31
N LYS A 227 13.51 3.01 13.16
CA LYS A 227 13.18 3.07 14.60
C LYS A 227 12.10 4.11 14.87
N ILE A 228 11.27 3.84 15.86
CA ILE A 228 10.16 4.73 16.29
C ILE A 228 10.68 6.12 16.66
N ASP A 229 11.80 6.19 17.40
CA ASP A 229 12.37 7.45 17.86
C ASP A 229 13.02 8.28 16.75
N GLU A 230 13.38 7.62 15.63
CA GLU A 230 14.04 8.25 14.49
C GLU A 230 13.04 8.60 13.36
N ASN A 231 11.86 7.98 13.36
CA ASN A 231 10.84 8.19 12.32
C ASN A 231 9.48 8.59 12.93
N PRO A 232 9.18 9.88 13.01
CA PRO A 232 7.94 10.37 13.62
C PRO A 232 6.66 9.91 12.88
N TRP A 233 6.76 9.51 11.62
CA TRP A 233 5.61 9.01 10.85
C TRP A 233 5.10 7.66 11.34
N ILE A 234 5.97 6.86 11.97
CA ILE A 234 5.55 5.65 12.67
C ILE A 234 4.61 5.99 13.82
N ASN A 235 4.91 7.04 14.59
CA ASN A 235 4.05 7.49 15.67
C ASN A 235 2.71 8.04 15.17
N VAL A 236 2.71 8.75 14.02
CA VAL A 236 1.46 9.18 13.37
C VAL A 236 0.60 7.97 13.01
N PHE A 237 1.19 6.96 12.35
CA PHE A 237 0.50 5.71 12.02
C PHE A 237 -0.12 5.06 13.28
N ILE A 238 0.68 4.87 14.31
CA ILE A 238 0.25 4.24 15.58
C ILE A 238 -0.93 5.01 16.18
N ARG A 239 -0.77 6.30 16.46
CA ARG A 239 -1.80 7.09 17.15
C ARG A 239 -3.08 7.24 16.35
N THR A 240 -2.99 7.40 15.03
CA THR A 240 -4.19 7.52 14.19
C THR A 240 -4.92 6.20 14.03
N SER A 241 -4.19 5.07 13.99
CA SER A 241 -4.82 3.75 13.98
C SER A 241 -5.49 3.44 15.32
N GLU A 242 -4.85 3.76 16.47
CA GLU A 242 -5.47 3.65 17.79
C GLU A 242 -6.72 4.51 17.92
N TYR A 243 -6.67 5.72 17.41
CA TYR A 243 -7.83 6.62 17.37
C TYR A 243 -8.99 6.03 16.55
N ALA A 244 -8.70 5.49 15.36
CA ALA A 244 -9.72 4.85 14.53
C ALA A 244 -10.41 3.68 15.25
N ILE A 245 -9.61 2.81 15.92
CA ILE A 245 -10.12 1.67 16.67
C ILE A 245 -10.95 2.11 17.89
N SER A 246 -10.53 3.15 18.60
CA SER A 246 -11.31 3.69 19.73
C SER A 246 -12.62 4.31 19.28
N ALA A 247 -12.64 4.92 18.11
CA ALA A 247 -13.83 5.54 17.53
C ALA A 247 -14.90 4.52 17.08
N GLU A 248 -14.56 3.25 16.85
CA GLU A 248 -15.54 2.18 16.56
C GLU A 248 -16.38 1.77 17.79
N LYS A 249 -15.85 1.99 18.99
CA LYS A 249 -16.48 1.53 20.25
C LYS A 249 -17.51 2.50 20.80
N LEU A 250 -17.71 3.63 20.16
CA LEU A 250 -18.68 4.67 20.52
C LEU A 250 -19.86 4.69 19.55
#